data_b412d0fe5a81f61ae78e276086fdbbf5
#
_entry.id   b412d0fe5a81f61ae78e276086fdbbf5
#
_cell.length_a   1.000
_cell.length_b   1.000
_cell.length_c   1.000
_cell.angle_alpha   90.00
_cell.angle_beta   90.00
_cell.angle_gamma   90.00
#
_symmetry.space_group_name_H-M   'P 1'
#
loop_
_entity.id
_entity.type
_entity.pdbx_description
1 polymer ?
#
loop_
_entity_poly.entity_id
_entity_poly.type
_entity_poly.pdbx_seq_one_letter_code
_entity_poly.pdbx_strand_id
1 'polypeptide(L)'
;MHTLLQGMERTENVGKALALLRRPGGPPVAVQGVSGAVRSALAACLMTDGKTPVLLVTAGREALEIYRNDLALLCPDRVILELPASDPASVKAMARSLELSRQRTEALSRLSAGEPVTVLTTAEAAVLRVPQPRLFQKNSCSFQVGETVDREELLARLVEFGYERVEQVDAVGHFSSRGGIIDVFSVNLSMPVRIELFGDEIDSIREYHPVTQRSLKSLESATFLPSIDSEELTADTTIVSYLPPTAVAVFDDVVRLAETVETSRRADPDSAQRGVSWEMFQKETAATVKTCFFSLLASAGTAELKAETVGLITRGIPPYHRKADFLVNDILSWQDRRYRILLLMSNVQAAAVLRESLVEQGVKAQALAGADVMGDAGVFVTTGNMSSGFELPDDRLAVITEREIKGRLKLQRRGRAGQARRIADYSELKAGDFVVHVAHGIGKYMGVETIELNGVHRDYFHIRYAADDKLYVPTDQVQLLQKYIGSE
;
A
#
# COMPACT_ATOMS: atom_id res chain seq x y z
N MET A 1 15.49 -2.14 12.26
CA MET A 1 14.92 -3.09 11.28
C MET A 1 15.95 -3.63 10.29
N HIS A 2 16.97 -2.88 9.94
CA HIS A 2 18.08 -3.35 9.08
C HIS A 2 18.70 -4.67 9.56
N THR A 3 18.82 -4.85 10.87
CA THR A 3 19.34 -6.07 11.50
C THR A 3 18.50 -7.32 11.25
N LEU A 4 17.16 -7.18 11.20
CA LEU A 4 16.28 -8.30 10.85
C LEU A 4 16.54 -8.75 9.41
N LEU A 5 16.59 -7.79 8.47
CA LEU A 5 16.81 -8.07 7.05
C LEU A 5 18.19 -8.72 6.82
N GLN A 6 19.25 -8.19 7.43
CA GLN A 6 20.57 -8.81 7.38
C GLN A 6 20.58 -10.23 7.97
N GLY A 7 19.84 -10.43 9.06
CA GLY A 7 19.65 -11.74 9.66
C GLY A 7 18.98 -12.72 8.70
N MET A 8 17.96 -12.29 7.97
CA MET A 8 17.26 -13.11 6.97
C MET A 8 18.14 -13.39 5.74
N GLU A 9 18.87 -12.40 5.23
CA GLU A 9 19.76 -12.58 4.08
C GLU A 9 20.86 -13.63 4.30
N ARG A 10 21.29 -13.82 5.56
CA ARG A 10 22.30 -14.82 5.94
C ARG A 10 21.76 -16.23 6.05
N THR A 11 20.46 -16.42 5.99
CA THR A 11 19.86 -17.75 6.06
C THR A 11 20.01 -18.49 4.72
N GLU A 12 20.06 -19.81 4.75
CA GLU A 12 20.36 -20.60 3.56
C GLU A 12 19.32 -20.39 2.45
N ASN A 13 18.06 -20.58 2.76
CA ASN A 13 16.99 -20.55 1.75
C ASN A 13 16.67 -19.11 1.29
N VAL A 14 16.61 -18.15 2.22
CA VAL A 14 16.42 -16.73 1.83
C VAL A 14 17.63 -16.23 1.06
N GLY A 15 18.85 -16.51 1.50
CA GLY A 15 20.07 -16.16 0.79
C GLY A 15 20.14 -16.75 -0.61
N LYS A 16 19.72 -18.01 -0.80
CA LYS A 16 19.60 -18.64 -2.10
C LYS A 16 18.58 -17.94 -3.01
N ALA A 17 17.39 -17.63 -2.49
CA ALA A 17 16.37 -16.91 -3.24
C ALA A 17 16.88 -15.52 -3.69
N LEU A 18 17.51 -14.77 -2.79
CA LEU A 18 18.08 -13.45 -3.08
C LEU A 18 19.23 -13.53 -4.10
N ALA A 19 20.10 -14.51 -3.99
CA ALA A 19 21.20 -14.74 -4.95
C ALA A 19 20.67 -14.99 -6.36
N LEU A 20 19.60 -15.79 -6.50
CA LEU A 20 18.94 -16.03 -7.78
C LEU A 20 18.25 -14.76 -8.32
N LEU A 21 17.63 -13.96 -7.47
CA LEU A 21 16.94 -12.74 -7.83
C LEU A 21 17.89 -11.59 -8.20
N ARG A 22 19.03 -11.49 -7.54
CA ARG A 22 20.08 -10.50 -7.84
C ARG A 22 20.93 -10.86 -9.07
N ARG A 23 20.79 -12.10 -9.60
CA ARG A 23 21.51 -12.53 -10.81
C ARG A 23 20.85 -11.93 -12.04
N PRO A 24 21.54 -11.11 -12.83
CA PRO A 24 20.98 -10.53 -14.06
C PRO A 24 20.60 -11.64 -15.05
N GLY A 25 19.43 -11.49 -15.67
CA GLY A 25 18.90 -12.50 -16.59
C GLY A 25 18.53 -13.82 -15.90
N GLY A 26 18.32 -14.86 -16.68
CA GLY A 26 17.92 -16.18 -16.20
C GLY A 26 16.41 -16.29 -15.91
N PRO A 27 15.95 -17.50 -15.54
CA PRO A 27 14.52 -17.76 -15.37
C PRO A 27 13.94 -16.99 -14.18
N PRO A 28 12.61 -16.84 -14.12
CA PRO A 28 11.92 -16.36 -12.93
C PRO A 28 12.21 -17.22 -11.70
N VAL A 29 11.98 -16.67 -10.50
CA VAL A 29 12.17 -17.38 -9.24
C VAL A 29 10.84 -17.53 -8.51
N ALA A 30 10.48 -18.74 -8.15
CA ALA A 30 9.30 -19.04 -7.33
C ALA A 30 9.73 -19.32 -5.88
N VAL A 31 9.34 -18.46 -4.96
CA VAL A 31 9.54 -18.64 -3.52
C VAL A 31 8.24 -19.19 -2.92
N GLN A 32 8.27 -20.47 -2.57
CA GLN A 32 7.11 -21.22 -2.09
C GLN A 32 7.13 -21.34 -0.55
N GLY A 33 5.96 -21.58 0.04
CA GLY A 33 5.80 -21.74 1.48
C GLY A 33 5.75 -20.41 2.24
N VAL A 34 5.63 -19.26 1.54
CA VAL A 34 5.62 -17.94 2.17
C VAL A 34 4.22 -17.46 2.49
N SER A 35 4.04 -16.97 3.70
CA SER A 35 2.76 -16.45 4.19
C SER A 35 2.94 -15.29 5.17
N GLY A 36 1.88 -14.48 5.36
CA GLY A 36 1.89 -13.36 6.30
C GLY A 36 3.01 -12.35 6.05
N ALA A 37 3.54 -11.76 7.10
CA ALA A 37 4.54 -10.70 7.04
C ALA A 37 5.93 -11.17 6.51
N VAL A 38 6.17 -12.48 6.40
CA VAL A 38 7.39 -12.99 5.74
C VAL A 38 7.49 -12.48 4.31
N ARG A 39 6.35 -12.35 3.61
CA ARG A 39 6.29 -11.81 2.23
C ARG A 39 6.85 -10.37 2.19
N SER A 40 6.39 -9.52 3.12
CA SER A 40 6.89 -8.14 3.22
C SER A 40 8.38 -8.11 3.57
N ALA A 41 8.82 -8.97 4.48
CA ALA A 41 10.23 -9.05 4.88
C ALA A 41 11.14 -9.53 3.73
N LEU A 42 10.71 -10.52 2.94
CA LEU A 42 11.43 -10.97 1.75
C LEU A 42 11.50 -9.89 0.67
N ALA A 43 10.37 -9.19 0.43
CA ALA A 43 10.37 -8.05 -0.49
C ALA A 43 11.33 -6.94 -0.01
N ALA A 44 11.38 -6.67 1.30
CA ALA A 44 12.33 -5.71 1.87
C ALA A 44 13.80 -6.12 1.67
N CYS A 45 14.12 -7.42 1.74
CA CYS A 45 15.48 -7.91 1.46
C CYS A 45 15.95 -7.62 0.01
N LEU A 46 15.02 -7.48 -0.95
CA LEU A 46 15.37 -7.07 -2.33
C LEU A 46 15.78 -5.59 -2.42
N MET A 47 15.42 -4.79 -1.43
CA MET A 47 15.62 -3.34 -1.40
C MET A 47 16.83 -2.90 -0.58
N THR A 48 17.50 -3.83 0.12
CA THR A 48 18.62 -3.54 1.02
C THR A 48 19.84 -2.95 0.33
N ASP A 49 20.00 -3.19 -0.97
CA ASP A 49 21.07 -2.60 -1.78
C ASP A 49 20.87 -1.11 -2.10
N GLY A 50 19.69 -0.58 -1.82
CA GLY A 50 19.31 0.82 -2.11
C GLY A 50 19.25 1.20 -3.59
N LYS A 51 19.48 0.26 -4.52
CA LYS A 51 19.64 0.53 -5.97
C LYS A 51 18.60 -0.17 -6.83
N THR A 52 18.12 -1.34 -6.43
CA THR A 52 17.19 -2.16 -7.23
C THR A 52 15.78 -1.56 -7.20
N PRO A 53 15.21 -1.10 -8.34
CA PRO A 53 13.79 -0.76 -8.41
C PRO A 53 12.94 -2.01 -8.23
N VAL A 54 11.82 -1.91 -7.53
CA VAL A 54 10.93 -3.04 -7.26
C VAL A 54 9.50 -2.69 -7.67
N LEU A 55 8.90 -3.53 -8.51
CA LEU A 55 7.48 -3.54 -8.77
C LEU A 55 6.84 -4.67 -7.96
N LEU A 56 5.92 -4.36 -7.05
CA LEU A 56 5.21 -5.34 -6.24
C LEU A 56 3.73 -5.31 -6.56
N VAL A 57 3.22 -6.45 -7.04
CA VAL A 57 1.84 -6.61 -7.50
C VAL A 57 1.07 -7.49 -6.52
N THR A 58 -0.06 -6.97 -6.02
CA THR A 58 -0.94 -7.64 -5.05
C THR A 58 -2.33 -7.88 -5.64
N ALA A 59 -3.08 -8.83 -5.09
CA ALA A 59 -4.43 -9.13 -5.55
C ALA A 59 -5.44 -8.02 -5.22
N GLY A 60 -5.20 -7.20 -4.20
CA GLY A 60 -6.14 -6.15 -3.84
C GLY A 60 -5.56 -5.16 -2.84
N ARG A 61 -6.36 -4.14 -2.55
CA ARG A 61 -5.95 -2.98 -1.75
C ARG A 61 -5.56 -3.34 -0.31
N GLU A 62 -6.23 -4.32 0.31
CA GLU A 62 -5.90 -4.74 1.67
C GLU A 62 -4.46 -5.29 1.76
N ALA A 63 -4.09 -6.16 0.82
CA ALA A 63 -2.74 -6.70 0.75
C ALA A 63 -1.71 -5.59 0.44
N LEU A 64 -2.03 -4.66 -0.46
CA LEU A 64 -1.19 -3.51 -0.78
C LEU A 64 -0.91 -2.64 0.45
N GLU A 65 -1.93 -2.34 1.26
CA GLU A 65 -1.79 -1.57 2.50
C GLU A 65 -0.89 -2.29 3.53
N ILE A 66 -1.00 -3.63 3.62
CA ILE A 66 -0.12 -4.44 4.46
C ILE A 66 1.34 -4.27 4.03
N TYR A 67 1.64 -4.46 2.73
CA TYR A 67 2.98 -4.26 2.21
C TYR A 67 3.49 -2.85 2.43
N ARG A 68 2.68 -1.83 2.17
CA ARG A 68 3.05 -0.43 2.36
C ARG A 68 3.49 -0.16 3.80
N ASN A 69 2.71 -0.61 4.79
CA ASN A 69 3.01 -0.39 6.19
C ASN A 69 4.24 -1.18 6.66
N ASP A 70 4.35 -2.44 6.27
CA ASP A 70 5.49 -3.28 6.63
C ASP A 70 6.79 -2.76 5.99
N LEU A 71 6.76 -2.41 4.70
CA LEU A 71 7.94 -1.91 3.98
C LEU A 71 8.37 -0.53 4.47
N ALA A 72 7.44 0.36 4.83
CA ALA A 72 7.78 1.65 5.44
C ALA A 72 8.53 1.48 6.77
N LEU A 73 8.24 0.41 7.53
CA LEU A 73 8.96 0.06 8.74
C LEU A 73 10.33 -0.58 8.46
N LEU A 74 10.35 -1.53 7.50
CA LEU A 74 11.53 -2.34 7.20
C LEU A 74 12.60 -1.55 6.42
N CYS A 75 12.17 -0.66 5.55
CA CYS A 75 13.00 0.14 4.65
C CYS A 75 12.61 1.63 4.72
N PRO A 76 12.83 2.34 5.86
CA PRO A 76 12.35 3.72 6.07
C PRO A 76 12.95 4.73 5.08
N ASP A 77 14.13 4.47 4.56
CA ASP A 77 14.82 5.36 3.60
C ASP A 77 14.39 5.08 2.15
N ARG A 78 13.55 4.07 1.93
CA ARG A 78 13.10 3.69 0.60
C ARG A 78 11.86 4.48 0.17
N VAL A 79 11.92 5.07 -1.01
CA VAL A 79 10.75 5.70 -1.62
C VAL A 79 9.78 4.62 -2.09
N ILE A 80 8.61 4.60 -1.48
CA ILE A 80 7.52 3.67 -1.80
C ILE A 80 6.39 4.47 -2.43
N LEU A 81 6.04 4.14 -3.66
CA LEU A 81 5.00 4.79 -4.45
C LEU A 81 3.85 3.81 -4.70
N GLU A 82 2.67 4.33 -4.93
CA GLU A 82 1.52 3.54 -5.34
C GLU A 82 1.16 3.85 -6.80
N LEU A 83 0.93 2.81 -7.61
CA LEU A 83 0.29 2.93 -8.91
C LEU A 83 -1.15 2.42 -8.77
N PRO A 84 -2.12 3.29 -8.49
CA PRO A 84 -3.52 2.90 -8.37
C PRO A 84 -4.18 2.63 -9.72
N ALA A 85 -5.30 1.89 -9.72
CA ALA A 85 -6.16 1.81 -10.87
C ALA A 85 -6.81 3.18 -11.15
N SER A 86 -7.01 3.51 -12.43
CA SER A 86 -7.81 4.68 -12.78
C SER A 86 -9.29 4.37 -12.57
N ASP A 87 -10.03 5.29 -11.94
CA ASP A 87 -11.47 5.15 -11.71
C ASP A 87 -12.22 6.20 -12.55
N PRO A 88 -12.80 5.84 -13.71
CA PRO A 88 -13.45 6.80 -14.59
C PRO A 88 -14.90 7.16 -14.23
N ALA A 89 -15.49 6.55 -13.19
CA ALA A 89 -16.95 6.41 -13.16
C ALA A 89 -17.76 7.26 -12.16
N SER A 90 -17.25 8.29 -11.45
CA SER A 90 -18.15 9.08 -10.62
C SER A 90 -17.81 10.56 -10.45
N VAL A 91 -18.87 11.41 -10.45
CA VAL A 91 -18.79 12.88 -10.26
C VAL A 91 -18.33 13.31 -8.86
N LYS A 92 -18.48 12.46 -7.83
CA LYS A 92 -17.72 12.57 -6.55
C LYS A 92 -16.24 12.19 -6.70
N ALA A 93 -15.88 11.68 -7.84
CA ALA A 93 -14.60 11.20 -8.28
C ALA A 93 -13.63 12.31 -8.71
N MET A 94 -14.05 13.54 -8.98
CA MET A 94 -13.16 14.50 -9.60
C MET A 94 -11.92 14.81 -8.76
N ALA A 95 -12.07 15.15 -7.49
CA ALA A 95 -10.92 15.37 -6.60
C ALA A 95 -10.15 14.06 -6.29
N ARG A 96 -10.86 12.93 -6.21
CA ARG A 96 -10.23 11.61 -6.02
C ARG A 96 -9.53 11.14 -7.30
N SER A 97 -10.10 11.42 -8.44
CA SER A 97 -9.50 11.14 -9.75
C SER A 97 -8.19 11.92 -9.95
N LEU A 98 -8.14 13.19 -9.58
CA LEU A 98 -6.91 14.00 -9.63
C LEU A 98 -5.81 13.45 -8.72
N GLU A 99 -6.14 13.04 -7.49
CA GLU A 99 -5.15 12.44 -6.59
C GLU A 99 -4.64 11.08 -7.11
N LEU A 100 -5.50 10.24 -7.67
CA LEU A 100 -5.10 8.99 -8.30
C LEU A 100 -4.22 9.24 -9.53
N SER A 101 -4.58 10.22 -10.36
CA SER A 101 -3.79 10.65 -11.52
C SER A 101 -2.41 11.16 -11.10
N ARG A 102 -2.34 11.95 -10.02
CA ARG A 102 -1.08 12.41 -9.43
C ARG A 102 -0.18 11.24 -9.01
N GLN A 103 -0.72 10.30 -8.24
CA GLN A 103 0.04 9.13 -7.77
C GLN A 103 0.57 8.30 -8.94
N ARG A 104 -0.27 8.08 -9.96
CA ARG A 104 0.13 7.37 -11.18
C ARG A 104 1.24 8.11 -11.93
N THR A 105 1.07 9.41 -12.12
CA THR A 105 2.05 10.26 -12.81
C THR A 105 3.37 10.29 -12.06
N GLU A 106 3.34 10.44 -10.73
CA GLU A 106 4.55 10.43 -9.89
C GLU A 106 5.29 9.10 -10.00
N ALA A 107 4.58 7.96 -9.87
CA ALA A 107 5.18 6.64 -9.97
C ALA A 107 5.88 6.42 -11.33
N LEU A 108 5.20 6.75 -12.42
CA LEU A 108 5.75 6.59 -13.77
C LEU A 108 6.90 7.56 -14.05
N SER A 109 6.79 8.81 -13.60
CA SER A 109 7.86 9.81 -13.76
C SER A 109 9.17 9.35 -13.11
N ARG A 110 9.12 8.90 -11.86
CA ARG A 110 10.31 8.47 -11.13
C ARG A 110 10.91 7.18 -11.68
N LEU A 111 10.06 6.23 -12.13
CA LEU A 111 10.52 5.06 -12.86
C LEU A 111 11.20 5.45 -14.17
N SER A 112 10.60 6.37 -14.93
CA SER A 112 11.17 6.88 -16.19
C SER A 112 12.51 7.58 -16.00
N ALA A 113 12.71 8.26 -14.85
CA ALA A 113 13.98 8.87 -14.46
C ALA A 113 15.04 7.84 -14.02
N GLY A 114 14.68 6.56 -13.92
CA GLY A 114 15.58 5.50 -13.46
C GLY A 114 15.86 5.52 -11.95
N GLU A 115 14.99 6.19 -11.17
CA GLU A 115 15.15 6.24 -9.72
C GLU A 115 14.92 4.87 -9.09
N PRO A 116 15.68 4.49 -8.04
CA PRO A 116 15.53 3.23 -7.34
C PRO A 116 14.30 3.24 -6.41
N VAL A 117 13.10 3.38 -6.94
CA VAL A 117 11.85 3.40 -6.20
C VAL A 117 11.23 2.01 -6.07
N THR A 118 10.30 1.87 -5.12
CA THR A 118 9.43 0.70 -5.01
C THR A 118 8.01 1.11 -5.36
N VAL A 119 7.44 0.48 -6.38
CA VAL A 119 6.07 0.72 -6.81
C VAL A 119 5.18 -0.43 -6.34
N LEU A 120 4.19 -0.11 -5.53
CA LEU A 120 3.13 -1.02 -5.11
C LEU A 120 1.92 -0.83 -6.02
N THR A 121 1.34 -1.91 -6.48
CA THR A 121 0.15 -1.86 -7.34
C THR A 121 -0.75 -3.08 -7.13
N THR A 122 -2.01 -2.95 -7.50
CA THR A 122 -2.92 -4.10 -7.58
C THR A 122 -2.84 -4.74 -8.97
N ALA A 123 -3.23 -6.01 -9.07
CA ALA A 123 -3.24 -6.72 -10.35
C ALA A 123 -4.10 -6.01 -11.40
N GLU A 124 -5.24 -5.46 -10.99
CA GLU A 124 -6.14 -4.68 -11.85
C GLU A 124 -5.47 -3.42 -12.41
N ALA A 125 -4.71 -2.72 -11.57
CA ALA A 125 -4.00 -1.51 -11.97
C ALA A 125 -2.76 -1.81 -12.83
N ALA A 126 -2.05 -2.89 -12.52
CA ALA A 126 -0.83 -3.30 -13.22
C ALA A 126 -1.07 -3.63 -14.69
N VAL A 127 -2.23 -4.23 -15.02
CA VAL A 127 -2.57 -4.62 -16.40
C VAL A 127 -3.11 -3.47 -17.24
N LEU A 128 -3.41 -2.31 -16.64
CA LEU A 128 -3.88 -1.15 -17.40
C LEU A 128 -2.76 -0.59 -18.30
N ARG A 129 -3.18 -0.12 -19.47
CA ARG A 129 -2.27 0.57 -20.36
C ARG A 129 -1.91 1.94 -19.81
N VAL A 130 -0.68 2.34 -20.11
CA VAL A 130 -0.11 3.64 -19.76
C VAL A 130 0.57 4.22 -21.00
N PRO A 131 0.82 5.53 -21.07
CA PRO A 131 1.58 6.14 -22.17
C PRO A 131 3.00 5.58 -22.24
N GLN A 132 3.64 5.63 -23.41
CA GLN A 132 5.04 5.25 -23.53
C GLN A 132 5.95 6.19 -22.76
N PRO A 133 7.05 5.69 -22.12
CA PRO A 133 7.98 6.52 -21.37
C PRO A 133 8.53 7.70 -22.15
N ARG A 134 8.81 7.49 -23.46
CA ARG A 134 9.33 8.55 -24.34
C ARG A 134 8.33 9.68 -24.60
N LEU A 135 7.04 9.36 -24.73
CA LEU A 135 5.99 10.36 -24.92
C LEU A 135 5.81 11.18 -23.66
N PHE A 136 5.84 10.53 -22.51
CA PHE A 136 5.74 11.16 -21.21
C PHE A 136 6.90 12.16 -20.97
N GLN A 137 8.13 11.77 -21.26
CA GLN A 137 9.30 12.64 -21.16
C GLN A 137 9.28 13.80 -22.18
N LYS A 138 8.91 13.53 -23.41
CA LYS A 138 8.85 14.55 -24.48
C LYS A 138 7.83 15.64 -24.18
N ASN A 139 6.74 15.30 -23.50
CA ASN A 139 5.68 16.22 -23.15
C ASN A 139 5.88 16.92 -21.79
N SER A 140 7.02 16.78 -21.12
CA SER A 140 7.37 17.57 -19.94
C SER A 140 7.86 18.97 -20.34
N CYS A 141 7.57 19.96 -19.51
CA CYS A 141 8.11 21.32 -19.65
C CYS A 141 9.01 21.64 -18.45
N SER A 142 10.25 22.05 -18.73
CA SER A 142 11.20 22.46 -17.70
C SER A 142 11.55 23.92 -17.89
N PHE A 143 11.57 24.68 -16.82
CA PHE A 143 11.85 26.10 -16.80
C PHE A 143 12.97 26.39 -15.82
N GLN A 144 13.83 27.37 -16.15
CA GLN A 144 14.96 27.78 -15.30
C GLN A 144 14.91 29.29 -15.06
N VAL A 145 15.44 29.72 -13.93
CA VAL A 145 15.60 31.15 -13.63
C VAL A 145 16.52 31.79 -14.66
N GLY A 146 16.15 32.94 -15.20
CA GLY A 146 16.84 33.65 -16.28
C GLY A 146 16.45 33.20 -17.69
N GLU A 147 15.57 32.23 -17.85
CA GLU A 147 15.08 31.78 -19.15
C GLU A 147 13.98 32.72 -19.68
N THR A 148 13.98 32.95 -20.99
CA THR A 148 12.94 33.72 -21.66
C THR A 148 11.81 32.78 -22.09
N VAL A 149 10.58 33.08 -21.67
CA VAL A 149 9.39 32.24 -21.88
C VAL A 149 8.25 33.06 -22.46
N ASP A 150 7.65 32.58 -23.52
CA ASP A 150 6.35 33.14 -23.96
C ASP A 150 5.27 32.70 -22.97
N ARG A 151 4.71 33.69 -22.27
CA ARG A 151 3.70 33.50 -21.24
C ARG A 151 2.42 32.83 -21.79
N GLU A 152 1.98 33.21 -22.95
CA GLU A 152 0.74 32.67 -23.52
C GLU A 152 0.96 31.21 -23.98
N GLU A 153 2.12 30.91 -24.54
CA GLU A 153 2.50 29.54 -24.88
C GLU A 153 2.57 28.67 -23.66
N LEU A 154 3.16 29.14 -22.55
CA LEU A 154 3.19 28.40 -21.29
C LEU A 154 1.79 28.10 -20.76
N LEU A 155 0.89 29.08 -20.77
CA LEU A 155 -0.49 28.90 -20.31
C LEU A 155 -1.27 27.94 -21.21
N ALA A 156 -1.11 28.02 -22.52
CA ALA A 156 -1.70 27.08 -23.47
C ALA A 156 -1.20 25.65 -23.20
N ARG A 157 0.10 25.50 -22.97
CA ARG A 157 0.72 24.21 -22.66
C ARG A 157 0.21 23.57 -21.38
N LEU A 158 -0.04 24.38 -20.33
CA LEU A 158 -0.65 23.88 -19.09
C LEU A 158 -2.06 23.35 -19.31
N VAL A 159 -2.86 24.01 -20.17
CA VAL A 159 -4.20 23.53 -20.54
C VAL A 159 -4.09 22.19 -21.30
N GLU A 160 -3.19 22.09 -22.27
CA GLU A 160 -2.90 20.84 -23.02
C GLU A 160 -2.47 19.71 -22.07
N PHE A 161 -1.74 20.02 -21.01
CA PHE A 161 -1.35 19.05 -19.97
C PHE A 161 -2.52 18.58 -19.10
N GLY A 162 -3.72 19.13 -19.30
CA GLY A 162 -4.90 18.77 -18.51
C GLY A 162 -5.00 19.52 -17.18
N TYR A 163 -4.29 20.65 -17.03
CA TYR A 163 -4.41 21.49 -15.84
C TYR A 163 -5.62 22.42 -15.93
N GLU A 164 -6.30 22.59 -14.78
CA GLU A 164 -7.44 23.49 -14.66
C GLU A 164 -6.98 24.88 -14.26
N ARG A 165 -7.47 25.90 -15.00
CA ARG A 165 -7.23 27.29 -14.67
C ARG A 165 -8.18 27.76 -13.57
N VAL A 166 -7.61 28.19 -12.44
CA VAL A 166 -8.34 28.64 -11.25
C VAL A 166 -7.91 30.04 -10.82
N GLU A 167 -8.70 30.69 -9.95
CA GLU A 167 -8.30 31.97 -9.37
C GLU A 167 -7.15 31.82 -8.36
N GLN A 168 -7.19 30.76 -7.55
CA GLN A 168 -6.17 30.44 -6.56
C GLN A 168 -5.86 28.96 -6.60
N VAL A 169 -4.57 28.63 -6.72
CA VAL A 169 -4.09 27.24 -6.76
C VAL A 169 -4.12 26.63 -5.37
N ASP A 170 -4.96 25.63 -5.17
CA ASP A 170 -5.16 24.92 -3.90
C ASP A 170 -5.06 23.39 -4.03
N ALA A 171 -5.10 22.86 -5.26
CA ALA A 171 -5.02 21.44 -5.53
C ALA A 171 -4.05 21.12 -6.68
N VAL A 172 -3.57 19.88 -6.70
CA VAL A 172 -2.76 19.33 -7.79
C VAL A 172 -3.55 19.36 -9.10
N GLY A 173 -2.89 19.71 -10.20
CA GLY A 173 -3.53 19.90 -11.51
C GLY A 173 -4.15 21.28 -11.71
N HIS A 174 -4.00 22.20 -10.74
CA HIS A 174 -4.44 23.59 -10.88
C HIS A 174 -3.29 24.51 -11.31
N PHE A 175 -3.64 25.54 -12.08
CA PHE A 175 -2.75 26.66 -12.32
C PHE A 175 -3.51 27.99 -12.27
N SER A 176 -2.82 29.07 -11.95
CA SER A 176 -3.36 30.44 -12.03
C SER A 176 -2.35 31.38 -12.65
N SER A 177 -2.85 32.46 -13.22
CA SER A 177 -2.01 33.50 -13.82
C SER A 177 -2.55 34.88 -13.51
N ARG A 178 -1.73 35.73 -12.90
CA ARG A 178 -2.05 37.09 -12.49
C ARG A 178 -0.88 38.03 -12.81
N GLY A 179 -1.00 38.82 -13.88
CA GLY A 179 0.09 39.65 -14.34
C GLY A 179 1.32 38.80 -14.72
N GLY A 180 2.47 39.13 -14.18
CA GLY A 180 3.71 38.35 -14.36
C GLY A 180 3.88 37.14 -13.42
N ILE A 181 2.83 36.78 -12.65
CA ILE A 181 2.91 35.66 -11.72
C ILE A 181 2.12 34.45 -12.29
N ILE A 182 2.75 33.30 -12.36
CA ILE A 182 2.13 32.04 -12.75
C ILE A 182 2.33 31.05 -11.62
N ASP A 183 1.24 30.57 -11.05
CA ASP A 183 1.22 29.55 -10.01
C ASP A 183 0.81 28.24 -10.63
N VAL A 184 1.56 27.16 -10.37
CA VAL A 184 1.28 25.82 -10.91
C VAL A 184 1.46 24.77 -9.82
N PHE A 185 0.47 23.92 -9.64
CA PHE A 185 0.60 22.73 -8.80
C PHE A 185 0.68 21.48 -9.68
N SER A 186 1.89 21.21 -10.15
CA SER A 186 2.12 20.08 -11.04
C SER A 186 1.95 18.73 -10.34
N VAL A 187 1.50 17.75 -11.11
CA VAL A 187 1.20 16.38 -10.66
C VAL A 187 2.42 15.64 -10.07
N ASN A 188 3.63 16.07 -10.39
CA ASN A 188 4.89 15.51 -9.86
C ASN A 188 5.44 16.27 -8.64
N LEU A 189 4.79 17.33 -8.21
CA LEU A 189 5.28 18.17 -7.11
C LEU A 189 4.45 17.94 -5.83
N SER A 190 5.11 18.03 -4.68
CA SER A 190 4.46 17.96 -3.38
C SER A 190 3.89 19.30 -2.91
N MET A 191 4.38 20.41 -3.49
CA MET A 191 3.95 21.79 -3.22
C MET A 191 3.80 22.55 -4.54
N PRO A 192 2.91 23.53 -4.60
CA PRO A 192 2.77 24.38 -5.78
C PRO A 192 3.99 25.27 -5.93
N VAL A 193 4.29 25.60 -7.19
CA VAL A 193 5.40 26.43 -7.60
C VAL A 193 4.85 27.75 -8.15
N ARG A 194 5.46 28.85 -7.76
CA ARG A 194 5.25 30.21 -8.29
C ARG A 194 6.41 30.60 -9.18
N ILE A 195 6.12 30.93 -10.41
CA ILE A 195 7.05 31.54 -11.37
C ILE A 195 6.72 33.03 -11.44
N GLU A 196 7.70 33.86 -11.25
CA GLU A 196 7.60 35.31 -11.42
C GLU A 196 8.35 35.73 -12.68
N LEU A 197 7.65 36.45 -13.57
CA LEU A 197 8.19 36.95 -14.82
C LEU A 197 8.46 38.46 -14.71
N PHE A 198 9.63 38.89 -15.18
CA PHE A 198 9.93 40.29 -15.45
C PHE A 198 10.00 40.47 -16.97
N GLY A 199 8.90 41.01 -17.57
CA GLY A 199 8.67 40.91 -19.02
C GLY A 199 8.47 39.45 -19.40
N ASP A 200 9.32 38.95 -20.29
CA ASP A 200 9.29 37.54 -20.74
C ASP A 200 10.40 36.67 -20.07
N GLU A 201 11.20 37.24 -19.15
CA GLU A 201 12.25 36.53 -18.45
C GLU A 201 11.77 36.00 -17.09
N ILE A 202 12.11 34.79 -16.75
CA ILE A 202 11.83 34.18 -15.43
C ILE A 202 12.77 34.79 -14.40
N ASP A 203 12.27 35.68 -13.55
CA ASP A 203 13.01 36.35 -12.48
C ASP A 203 13.19 35.42 -11.28
N SER A 204 12.17 34.66 -10.91
CA SER A 204 12.25 33.71 -9.80
C SER A 204 11.30 32.54 -9.93
N ILE A 205 11.71 31.39 -9.33
CA ILE A 205 10.89 30.18 -9.16
C ILE A 205 10.91 29.80 -7.68
N ARG A 206 9.71 29.61 -7.08
CA ARG A 206 9.60 29.34 -5.63
C ARG A 206 8.51 28.31 -5.32
N GLU A 207 8.78 27.36 -4.43
CA GLU A 207 7.72 26.59 -3.77
C GLU A 207 7.00 27.47 -2.75
N TYR A 208 5.68 27.33 -2.63
CA TYR A 208 4.90 28.05 -1.65
C TYR A 208 3.80 27.18 -1.04
N HIS A 209 3.33 27.56 0.15
CA HIS A 209 2.27 26.85 0.85
C HIS A 209 0.90 27.28 0.29
N PRO A 210 0.05 26.35 -0.24
CA PRO A 210 -1.16 26.71 -0.96
C PRO A 210 -2.18 27.48 -0.12
N VAL A 211 -2.29 27.22 1.18
CA VAL A 211 -3.23 27.89 2.08
C VAL A 211 -2.72 29.24 2.55
N THR A 212 -1.46 29.32 2.99
CA THR A 212 -0.90 30.57 3.55
C THR A 212 -0.27 31.48 2.50
N GLN A 213 -0.09 31.01 1.28
CA GLN A 213 0.55 31.70 0.16
C GLN A 213 2.00 32.17 0.44
N ARG A 214 2.62 31.67 1.51
CA ARG A 214 3.98 32.01 1.87
C ARG A 214 4.98 31.15 1.11
N SER A 215 6.02 31.78 0.59
CA SER A 215 7.15 31.08 -0.03
C SER A 215 7.85 30.18 0.99
N LEU A 216 8.17 28.96 0.58
CA LEU A 216 8.86 27.96 1.39
C LEU A 216 10.32 27.84 0.98
N LYS A 217 10.58 27.72 -0.32
CA LYS A 217 11.91 27.47 -0.85
C LYS A 217 12.07 28.10 -2.24
N SER A 218 13.23 28.70 -2.52
CA SER A 218 13.62 29.11 -3.88
C SER A 218 14.17 27.91 -4.65
N LEU A 219 13.84 27.83 -5.94
CA LEU A 219 14.29 26.79 -6.85
C LEU A 219 15.05 27.43 -8.03
N GLU A 220 16.06 26.74 -8.53
CA GLU A 220 16.77 27.11 -9.76
C GLU A 220 15.98 26.73 -11.01
N SER A 221 15.16 25.68 -10.91
CA SER A 221 14.34 25.17 -11.99
C SER A 221 13.08 24.46 -11.51
N ALA A 222 12.08 24.37 -12.35
CA ALA A 222 10.88 23.55 -12.12
C ALA A 222 10.50 22.80 -13.39
N THR A 223 10.05 21.56 -13.23
CA THR A 223 9.55 20.71 -14.33
C THR A 223 8.10 20.38 -14.08
N PHE A 224 7.27 20.64 -15.07
CA PHE A 224 5.85 20.31 -15.08
C PHE A 224 5.58 19.14 -16.01
N LEU A 225 4.79 18.20 -15.54
CA LEU A 225 4.43 17.00 -16.28
C LEU A 225 2.96 17.05 -16.70
N PRO A 226 2.61 16.51 -17.87
CA PRO A 226 1.22 16.32 -18.22
C PRO A 226 0.56 15.34 -17.25
N SER A 227 -0.73 15.49 -17.02
CA SER A 227 -1.52 14.44 -16.39
C SER A 227 -1.46 13.18 -17.25
N ILE A 228 -1.28 12.01 -16.64
CA ILE A 228 -1.27 10.73 -17.38
C ILE A 228 -2.61 10.46 -18.07
N ASP A 229 -3.67 11.07 -17.57
CA ASP A 229 -5.02 10.95 -18.10
C ASP A 229 -5.35 12.08 -19.12
N SER A 230 -4.35 12.88 -19.57
CA SER A 230 -4.56 13.88 -20.60
C SER A 230 -4.84 13.18 -21.95
N GLU A 231 -5.74 13.79 -22.73
CA GLU A 231 -6.17 13.25 -24.04
C GLU A 231 -5.01 13.16 -25.07
N GLU A 232 -3.94 13.91 -24.84
CA GLU A 232 -2.75 13.90 -25.71
C GLU A 232 -1.87 12.66 -25.57
N LEU A 233 -2.00 11.94 -24.44
CA LEU A 233 -1.17 10.79 -24.14
C LEU A 233 -1.91 9.49 -24.48
N THR A 234 -1.56 8.88 -25.62
CA THR A 234 -2.08 7.55 -25.97
C THR A 234 -1.50 6.48 -25.07
N ALA A 235 -2.36 5.79 -24.33
CA ALA A 235 -1.99 4.66 -23.47
C ALA A 235 -1.90 3.37 -24.31
N ASP A 236 -0.71 2.95 -24.71
CA ASP A 236 -0.46 1.84 -25.62
C ASP A 236 0.50 0.77 -25.06
N THR A 237 1.14 1.02 -23.92
CA THR A 237 2.05 0.11 -23.24
C THR A 237 1.60 -0.21 -21.81
N THR A 238 2.38 -1.00 -21.07
CA THR A 238 2.15 -1.29 -19.66
C THR A 238 3.23 -0.65 -18.78
N ILE A 239 3.06 -0.67 -17.44
CA ILE A 239 4.10 -0.21 -16.51
C ILE A 239 5.45 -0.90 -16.73
N VAL A 240 5.45 -2.10 -17.31
CA VAL A 240 6.67 -2.89 -17.57
C VAL A 240 7.67 -2.10 -18.43
N SER A 241 7.19 -1.29 -19.38
CA SER A 241 8.05 -0.46 -20.24
C SER A 241 8.83 0.64 -19.50
N TYR A 242 8.42 0.97 -18.27
CA TYR A 242 9.10 1.93 -17.40
C TYR A 242 10.16 1.29 -16.49
N LEU A 243 10.19 -0.05 -16.41
CA LEU A 243 11.11 -0.75 -15.54
C LEU A 243 12.48 -0.91 -16.23
N PRO A 244 13.57 -0.48 -15.56
CA PRO A 244 14.91 -0.78 -16.07
C PRO A 244 15.19 -2.29 -15.98
N PRO A 245 16.10 -2.84 -16.79
CA PRO A 245 16.44 -4.28 -16.78
C PRO A 245 16.95 -4.79 -15.43
N THR A 246 17.41 -3.88 -14.56
CA THR A 246 17.87 -4.18 -13.20
C THR A 246 16.73 -4.29 -12.19
N ALA A 247 15.51 -3.95 -12.57
CA ALA A 247 14.35 -4.03 -11.69
C ALA A 247 13.96 -5.48 -11.37
N VAL A 248 13.28 -5.65 -10.24
CA VAL A 248 12.66 -6.92 -9.84
C VAL A 248 11.15 -6.74 -9.74
N ALA A 249 10.39 -7.57 -10.43
CA ALA A 249 8.95 -7.64 -10.28
C ALA A 249 8.58 -8.77 -9.30
N VAL A 250 7.81 -8.46 -8.28
CA VAL A 250 7.32 -9.42 -7.27
C VAL A 250 5.82 -9.58 -7.45
N PHE A 251 5.37 -10.81 -7.68
CA PHE A 251 3.95 -11.19 -7.81
C PHE A 251 3.51 -11.97 -6.58
N ASP A 252 2.57 -11.41 -5.83
CA ASP A 252 2.07 -12.00 -4.59
C ASP A 252 0.83 -12.88 -4.87
N ASP A 253 1.05 -14.20 -4.98
CA ASP A 253 0.05 -15.21 -5.28
C ASP A 253 -0.53 -15.12 -6.71
N VAL A 254 0.23 -15.64 -7.67
CA VAL A 254 -0.08 -15.57 -9.12
C VAL A 254 -1.49 -16.04 -9.47
N VAL A 255 -1.98 -17.09 -8.81
CA VAL A 255 -3.33 -17.63 -9.08
C VAL A 255 -4.38 -16.60 -8.71
N ARG A 256 -4.23 -16.01 -7.53
CA ARG A 256 -5.15 -14.99 -7.03
C ARG A 256 -5.06 -13.69 -7.85
N LEU A 257 -3.86 -13.33 -8.32
CA LEU A 257 -3.69 -12.18 -9.22
C LEU A 257 -4.45 -12.38 -10.54
N ALA A 258 -4.33 -13.56 -11.15
CA ALA A 258 -5.03 -13.90 -12.37
C ALA A 258 -6.56 -13.88 -12.18
N GLU A 259 -7.06 -14.48 -11.11
CA GLU A 259 -8.49 -14.49 -10.77
C GLU A 259 -9.05 -13.07 -10.55
N THR A 260 -8.28 -12.21 -9.89
CA THR A 260 -8.66 -10.81 -9.64
C THR A 260 -8.81 -10.05 -10.94
N VAL A 261 -7.84 -10.14 -11.85
CA VAL A 261 -7.89 -9.48 -13.16
C VAL A 261 -9.07 -9.99 -13.98
N GLU A 262 -9.28 -11.30 -14.02
CA GLU A 262 -10.37 -11.89 -14.80
C GLU A 262 -11.74 -11.49 -14.24
N THR A 263 -11.90 -11.44 -12.92
CA THR A 263 -13.12 -10.99 -12.25
C THR A 263 -13.39 -9.52 -12.53
N SER A 264 -12.38 -8.66 -12.45
CA SER A 264 -12.49 -7.23 -12.75
C SER A 264 -12.88 -6.99 -14.23
N ARG A 265 -12.27 -7.73 -15.16
CA ARG A 265 -12.59 -7.64 -16.59
C ARG A 265 -14.01 -8.07 -16.94
N ARG A 266 -14.57 -9.04 -16.20
CA ARG A 266 -15.98 -9.45 -16.34
C ARG A 266 -16.94 -8.42 -15.77
N ALA A 267 -16.55 -7.78 -14.66
CA ALA A 267 -17.37 -6.77 -14.01
C ALA A 267 -17.39 -5.43 -14.77
N ASP A 268 -16.28 -5.07 -15.40
CA ASP A 268 -16.12 -3.84 -16.20
C ASP A 268 -15.47 -4.18 -17.57
N PRO A 269 -16.29 -4.41 -18.63
CA PRO A 269 -15.79 -4.68 -19.97
C PRO A 269 -14.98 -3.53 -20.58
N ASP A 270 -15.22 -2.29 -20.18
CA ASP A 270 -14.46 -1.13 -20.66
C ASP A 270 -13.05 -1.13 -20.07
N SER A 271 -12.87 -1.56 -18.84
CA SER A 271 -11.54 -1.77 -18.26
C SER A 271 -10.77 -2.86 -19.00
N ALA A 272 -11.47 -3.87 -19.51
CA ALA A 272 -10.87 -4.93 -20.32
C ALA A 272 -10.27 -4.42 -21.62
N GLN A 273 -10.86 -3.39 -22.24
CA GLN A 273 -10.31 -2.75 -23.45
C GLN A 273 -9.11 -1.85 -23.16
N ARG A 274 -9.11 -1.21 -21.97
CA ARG A 274 -8.04 -0.31 -21.51
C ARG A 274 -6.80 -1.03 -20.98
N GLY A 275 -6.85 -2.35 -20.81
CA GLY A 275 -5.78 -3.16 -20.26
C GLY A 275 -5.34 -4.32 -21.17
N VAL A 276 -4.37 -5.08 -20.67
CA VAL A 276 -3.94 -6.35 -21.26
C VAL A 276 -4.43 -7.51 -20.42
N SER A 277 -4.39 -8.75 -20.93
CA SER A 277 -4.69 -9.93 -20.10
C SER A 277 -3.57 -10.14 -19.08
N TRP A 278 -3.91 -10.80 -17.95
CA TRP A 278 -2.91 -11.15 -16.93
C TRP A 278 -1.75 -11.98 -17.53
N GLU A 279 -2.09 -12.94 -18.36
CA GLU A 279 -1.12 -13.81 -19.00
C GLU A 279 -0.14 -13.05 -19.90
N MET A 280 -0.64 -12.07 -20.66
CA MET A 280 0.20 -11.20 -21.50
C MET A 280 1.11 -10.34 -20.63
N PHE A 281 0.58 -9.71 -19.58
CA PHE A 281 1.34 -8.90 -18.63
C PHE A 281 2.45 -9.70 -17.94
N GLN A 282 2.14 -10.92 -17.49
CA GLN A 282 3.10 -11.81 -16.84
C GLN A 282 4.24 -12.21 -17.80
N LYS A 283 3.93 -12.56 -19.05
CA LYS A 283 4.92 -12.90 -20.07
C LYS A 283 5.82 -11.71 -20.42
N GLU A 284 5.22 -10.55 -20.63
CA GLU A 284 5.95 -9.29 -20.89
C GLU A 284 6.91 -8.97 -19.74
N THR A 285 6.43 -9.05 -18.49
CA THR A 285 7.26 -8.77 -17.31
C THR A 285 8.42 -9.75 -17.21
N ALA A 286 8.17 -11.04 -17.35
CA ALA A 286 9.21 -12.08 -17.26
C ALA A 286 10.26 -11.98 -18.39
N ALA A 287 9.89 -11.42 -19.54
CA ALA A 287 10.81 -11.17 -20.65
C ALA A 287 11.67 -9.90 -20.45
N THR A 288 11.20 -8.95 -19.64
CA THR A 288 11.82 -7.63 -19.50
C THR A 288 12.67 -7.51 -18.24
N VAL A 289 12.16 -7.99 -17.08
CA VAL A 289 12.82 -7.85 -15.79
C VAL A 289 12.85 -9.17 -15.02
N LYS A 290 13.73 -9.25 -14.02
CA LYS A 290 13.76 -10.40 -13.11
C LYS A 290 12.45 -10.49 -12.35
N THR A 291 11.81 -11.66 -12.39
CA THR A 291 10.49 -11.87 -11.81
C THR A 291 10.56 -12.84 -10.63
N CYS A 292 9.91 -12.49 -9.53
CA CYS A 292 9.75 -13.27 -8.32
C CYS A 292 8.27 -13.59 -8.07
N PHE A 293 7.96 -14.84 -7.80
CA PHE A 293 6.62 -15.29 -7.44
C PHE A 293 6.58 -15.72 -5.98
N PHE A 294 5.75 -15.07 -5.17
CA PHE A 294 5.44 -15.53 -3.82
C PHE A 294 4.21 -16.42 -3.85
N SER A 295 4.27 -17.58 -3.21
CA SER A 295 3.13 -18.48 -3.08
C SER A 295 3.22 -19.31 -1.80
N LEU A 296 2.06 -19.73 -1.28
CA LEU A 296 2.02 -20.69 -0.18
C LEU A 296 2.26 -22.11 -0.71
N LEU A 297 1.72 -22.44 -1.86
CA LEU A 297 1.81 -23.76 -2.49
C LEU A 297 2.42 -23.65 -3.89
N ALA A 298 2.88 -24.78 -4.43
CA ALA A 298 3.30 -24.86 -5.80
C ALA A 298 2.15 -24.47 -6.75
N SER A 299 2.43 -23.63 -7.73
CA SER A 299 1.44 -23.13 -8.69
C SER A 299 1.77 -23.59 -10.10
N ALA A 300 0.76 -24.03 -10.85
CA ALA A 300 0.90 -24.40 -12.25
C ALA A 300 1.39 -23.22 -13.13
N GLY A 301 0.95 -22.00 -12.85
CA GLY A 301 1.35 -20.80 -13.59
C GLY A 301 2.85 -20.47 -13.46
N THR A 302 3.51 -20.88 -12.37
CA THR A 302 4.98 -20.74 -12.23
C THR A 302 5.75 -21.84 -12.97
N ALA A 303 5.16 -23.02 -13.13
CA ALA A 303 5.75 -24.13 -13.88
C ALA A 303 5.83 -23.83 -15.37
N GLU A 304 4.82 -23.18 -15.96
CA GLU A 304 4.81 -22.79 -17.37
C GLU A 304 5.96 -21.84 -17.74
N LEU A 305 6.35 -20.96 -16.79
CA LEU A 305 7.46 -20.02 -16.94
C LEU A 305 8.83 -20.62 -16.63
N LYS A 306 8.90 -21.93 -16.32
CA LYS A 306 10.14 -22.63 -15.93
C LYS A 306 10.88 -21.92 -14.79
N ALA A 307 10.14 -21.44 -13.78
CA ALA A 307 10.72 -20.73 -12.66
C ALA A 307 11.62 -21.64 -11.81
N GLU A 308 12.78 -21.12 -11.38
CA GLU A 308 13.60 -21.78 -10.36
C GLU A 308 12.89 -21.69 -9.02
N THR A 309 12.74 -22.84 -8.32
CA THR A 309 11.95 -22.90 -7.09
C THR A 309 12.85 -22.93 -5.86
N VAL A 310 12.50 -22.08 -4.87
CA VAL A 310 13.08 -22.09 -3.53
C VAL A 310 11.96 -22.29 -2.53
N GLY A 311 12.02 -23.39 -1.77
CA GLY A 311 11.06 -23.67 -0.70
C GLY A 311 11.47 -23.00 0.61
N LEU A 312 10.54 -22.36 1.29
CA LEU A 312 10.68 -21.83 2.64
C LEU A 312 9.62 -22.48 3.54
N ILE A 313 10.00 -22.82 4.76
CA ILE A 313 9.02 -23.22 5.78
C ILE A 313 8.71 -21.99 6.62
N THR A 314 7.48 -21.49 6.52
CA THR A 314 7.01 -20.36 7.32
C THR A 314 5.85 -20.76 8.20
N ARG A 315 5.80 -20.24 9.42
CA ARG A 315 4.70 -20.43 10.35
C ARG A 315 4.22 -19.09 10.90
N GLY A 316 2.93 -18.90 10.99
CA GLY A 316 2.36 -17.75 11.71
C GLY A 316 2.49 -17.96 13.22
N ILE A 317 2.71 -16.87 13.95
CA ILE A 317 2.71 -16.90 15.42
C ILE A 317 1.25 -16.81 15.90
N PRO A 318 0.78 -17.76 16.72
CA PRO A 318 -0.57 -17.69 17.27
C PRO A 318 -0.70 -16.54 18.28
N PRO A 319 -1.90 -15.95 18.43
CA PRO A 319 -2.10 -14.89 19.42
C PRO A 319 -2.09 -15.45 20.85
N TYR A 320 -1.28 -14.86 21.70
CA TYR A 320 -1.13 -15.25 23.12
C TYR A 320 -2.26 -14.72 24.01
N HIS A 321 -3.08 -13.78 23.54
CA HIS A 321 -4.22 -13.22 24.27
C HIS A 321 -3.90 -12.75 25.70
N ARG A 322 -2.75 -12.11 25.89
CA ARG A 322 -2.21 -11.65 27.18
C ARG A 322 -1.87 -12.77 28.17
N LYS A 323 -1.77 -14.01 27.75
CA LYS A 323 -1.32 -15.11 28.58
C LYS A 323 0.21 -15.18 28.50
N ALA A 324 0.88 -14.51 29.43
CA ALA A 324 2.34 -14.39 29.45
C ALA A 324 3.04 -15.75 29.50
N ASP A 325 2.47 -16.72 30.23
CA ASP A 325 3.05 -18.05 30.39
C ASP A 325 3.27 -18.78 29.06
N PHE A 326 2.32 -18.66 28.10
CA PHE A 326 2.46 -19.29 26.78
C PHE A 326 3.57 -18.63 25.98
N LEU A 327 3.65 -17.29 25.99
CA LEU A 327 4.71 -16.55 25.33
C LEU A 327 6.08 -16.95 25.88
N VAL A 328 6.22 -17.01 27.21
CA VAL A 328 7.47 -17.39 27.88
C VAL A 328 7.86 -18.83 27.55
N ASN A 329 6.90 -19.76 27.56
CA ASN A 329 7.17 -21.17 27.24
C ASN A 329 7.66 -21.32 25.78
N ASP A 330 7.03 -20.61 24.83
CA ASP A 330 7.49 -20.62 23.44
C ASP A 330 8.89 -20.00 23.31
N ILE A 331 9.15 -18.87 23.97
CA ILE A 331 10.47 -18.23 23.97
C ILE A 331 11.52 -19.19 24.54
N LEU A 332 11.30 -19.84 25.68
CA LEU A 332 12.21 -20.78 26.26
C LEU A 332 12.47 -21.97 25.34
N SER A 333 11.41 -22.53 24.73
CA SER A 333 11.53 -23.61 23.76
C SER A 333 12.35 -23.20 22.52
N TRP A 334 12.23 -21.96 22.05
CA TRP A 334 13.06 -21.45 20.97
C TRP A 334 14.50 -21.16 21.40
N GLN A 335 14.72 -20.67 22.64
CA GLN A 335 16.07 -20.44 23.16
C GLN A 335 16.87 -21.78 23.26
N ASP A 336 16.23 -22.84 23.70
CA ASP A 336 16.86 -24.20 23.76
C ASP A 336 17.31 -24.67 22.36
N ARG A 337 16.58 -24.26 21.32
CA ARG A 337 16.89 -24.55 19.93
C ARG A 337 17.78 -23.50 19.26
N ARG A 338 18.31 -22.53 20.01
CA ARG A 338 19.18 -21.44 19.55
C ARG A 338 18.55 -20.53 18.49
N TYR A 339 17.29 -20.19 18.69
CA TYR A 339 16.62 -19.22 17.83
C TYR A 339 17.09 -17.79 18.09
N ARG A 340 17.00 -16.97 17.04
CA ARG A 340 16.96 -15.51 17.11
C ARG A 340 15.51 -15.10 17.26
N ILE A 341 15.16 -14.50 18.37
CA ILE A 341 13.79 -14.12 18.69
C ILE A 341 13.71 -12.59 18.74
N LEU A 342 12.93 -12.00 17.86
CA LEU A 342 12.73 -10.56 17.81
C LEU A 342 11.31 -10.20 18.24
N LEU A 343 11.19 -9.41 19.30
CA LEU A 343 9.94 -8.91 19.84
C LEU A 343 9.75 -7.44 19.41
N LEU A 344 8.69 -7.15 18.66
CA LEU A 344 8.38 -5.83 18.12
C LEU A 344 7.24 -5.20 18.91
N MET A 345 7.52 -4.06 19.54
CA MET A 345 6.57 -3.31 20.34
C MET A 345 6.27 -1.96 19.69
N SER A 346 5.07 -1.43 19.90
CA SER A 346 4.62 -0.18 19.27
C SER A 346 5.43 1.05 19.68
N ASN A 347 6.02 1.05 20.87
CA ASN A 347 6.82 2.15 21.38
C ASN A 347 7.88 1.70 22.38
N VAL A 348 8.82 2.60 22.69
CA VAL A 348 9.98 2.35 23.58
C VAL A 348 9.54 1.93 24.98
N GLN A 349 8.50 2.55 25.52
CA GLN A 349 8.01 2.25 26.87
C GLN A 349 7.44 0.82 26.93
N ALA A 350 6.63 0.43 25.93
CA ALA A 350 6.08 -0.92 25.85
C ALA A 350 7.20 -1.98 25.68
N ALA A 351 8.25 -1.65 24.92
CA ALA A 351 9.41 -2.51 24.75
C ALA A 351 10.19 -2.70 26.07
N ALA A 352 10.38 -1.62 26.83
CA ALA A 352 11.04 -1.68 28.14
C ALA A 352 10.26 -2.52 29.15
N VAL A 353 8.94 -2.28 29.25
CA VAL A 353 8.06 -3.04 30.17
C VAL A 353 8.04 -4.53 29.80
N LEU A 354 7.94 -4.87 28.51
CA LEU A 354 7.97 -6.28 28.10
C LEU A 354 9.31 -6.93 28.45
N ARG A 355 10.41 -6.25 28.17
CA ARG A 355 11.75 -6.77 28.49
C ARG A 355 11.92 -7.03 29.98
N GLU A 356 11.52 -6.08 30.84
CA GLU A 356 11.59 -6.25 32.30
C GLU A 356 10.75 -7.45 32.77
N SER A 357 9.52 -7.57 32.28
CA SER A 357 8.65 -8.70 32.61
C SER A 357 9.24 -10.04 32.17
N LEU A 358 9.89 -10.11 31.00
CA LEU A 358 10.56 -11.32 30.53
C LEU A 358 11.78 -11.68 31.40
N VAL A 359 12.56 -10.67 31.82
CA VAL A 359 13.71 -10.87 32.72
C VAL A 359 13.26 -11.36 34.09
N GLU A 360 12.18 -10.86 34.67
CA GLU A 360 11.57 -11.34 35.89
C GLU A 360 11.15 -12.82 35.81
N GLN A 361 10.76 -13.28 34.62
CA GLN A 361 10.39 -14.66 34.34
C GLN A 361 11.57 -15.54 33.90
N GLY A 362 12.82 -15.05 34.06
CA GLY A 362 14.03 -15.80 33.78
C GLY A 362 14.50 -15.80 32.32
N VAL A 363 13.85 -15.06 31.44
CA VAL A 363 14.25 -14.93 30.03
C VAL A 363 15.31 -13.82 29.89
N LYS A 364 16.49 -14.17 29.34
CA LYS A 364 17.55 -13.19 29.03
C LYS A 364 17.18 -12.36 27.79
N ALA A 365 16.37 -11.32 27.98
CA ALA A 365 15.96 -10.43 26.90
C ALA A 365 16.84 -9.16 26.84
N GLN A 366 17.32 -8.82 25.65
CA GLN A 366 18.17 -7.67 25.36
C GLN A 366 17.38 -6.60 24.59
N ALA A 367 17.61 -5.31 24.90
CA ALA A 367 17.12 -4.24 24.05
C ALA A 367 17.98 -4.19 22.78
N LEU A 368 17.34 -4.03 21.63
CA LEU A 368 18.00 -3.80 20.36
C LEU A 368 17.76 -2.34 19.96
N ALA A 369 18.80 -1.53 19.92
CA ALA A 369 18.73 -0.12 19.57
C ALA A 369 19.37 0.12 18.19
N GLY A 370 18.65 0.87 17.32
CA GLY A 370 19.16 1.44 16.08
C GLY A 370 19.97 0.48 15.19
N ALA A 371 21.27 0.65 15.17
CA ALA A 371 22.23 -0.09 14.33
C ALA A 371 22.77 -1.38 14.96
N ASP A 372 22.29 -1.77 16.15
CA ASP A 372 22.78 -2.99 16.81
C ASP A 372 22.53 -4.23 15.95
N VAL A 373 23.48 -5.13 15.90
CA VAL A 373 23.39 -6.38 15.15
C VAL A 373 22.79 -7.46 16.05
N MET A 374 21.75 -8.17 15.59
CA MET A 374 21.29 -9.36 16.29
C MET A 374 22.40 -10.43 16.33
N GLY A 375 22.69 -10.95 17.51
CA GLY A 375 23.58 -12.09 17.65
C GLY A 375 23.01 -13.36 16.96
N ASP A 376 23.82 -14.41 16.92
CA ASP A 376 23.44 -15.68 16.27
C ASP A 376 22.30 -16.43 16.99
N ALA A 377 22.04 -16.13 18.25
CA ALA A 377 20.91 -16.60 19.04
C ALA A 377 20.60 -15.61 20.18
N GLY A 378 19.35 -15.57 20.63
CA GLY A 378 18.94 -14.75 21.77
C GLY A 378 17.57 -14.13 21.60
N VAL A 379 17.14 -13.42 22.65
CA VAL A 379 15.86 -12.67 22.67
C VAL A 379 16.14 -11.19 22.62
N PHE A 380 15.58 -10.54 21.61
CA PHE A 380 15.80 -9.13 21.32
C PHE A 380 14.45 -8.40 21.34
N VAL A 381 14.39 -7.26 22.00
CA VAL A 381 13.19 -6.42 22.07
C VAL A 381 13.49 -5.07 21.45
N THR A 382 12.68 -4.64 20.51
CA THR A 382 12.82 -3.34 19.85
C THR A 382 11.45 -2.75 19.50
N THR A 383 11.45 -1.56 18.94
CA THR A 383 10.21 -0.90 18.47
C THR A 383 9.95 -1.20 17.00
N GLY A 384 8.69 -1.41 16.67
CA GLY A 384 8.21 -1.64 15.31
C GLY A 384 6.78 -2.19 15.32
N ASN A 385 6.08 -2.04 14.22
CA ASN A 385 4.70 -2.50 14.06
C ASN A 385 4.52 -3.18 12.71
N MET A 386 4.91 -4.45 12.62
CA MET A 386 4.63 -5.28 11.45
C MET A 386 3.18 -5.81 11.47
N SER A 387 2.69 -6.16 10.33
CA SER A 387 1.32 -6.67 10.13
C SER A 387 1.03 -7.97 10.89
N SER A 388 2.02 -8.85 11.06
CA SER A 388 1.95 -10.07 11.86
C SER A 388 3.32 -10.60 12.24
N GLY A 389 3.36 -11.40 13.30
CA GLY A 389 4.53 -12.22 13.65
C GLY A 389 4.67 -13.44 12.75
N PHE A 390 5.88 -14.01 12.70
CA PHE A 390 6.19 -15.21 11.93
C PHE A 390 7.39 -16.00 12.52
N GLU A 391 7.44 -17.26 12.18
CA GLU A 391 8.56 -18.15 12.45
C GLU A 391 9.12 -18.70 11.12
N LEU A 392 10.44 -18.71 11.01
CA LEU A 392 11.21 -19.46 10.01
C LEU A 392 11.97 -20.58 10.71
N PRO A 393 11.39 -21.79 10.81
CA PRO A 393 11.97 -22.88 11.61
C PRO A 393 13.35 -23.32 11.14
N ASP A 394 13.57 -23.46 9.84
CA ASP A 394 14.85 -23.86 9.26
C ASP A 394 15.95 -22.84 9.53
N ASP A 395 15.58 -21.57 9.58
CA ASP A 395 16.47 -20.43 9.81
C ASP A 395 16.60 -20.06 11.29
N ARG A 396 15.85 -20.74 12.16
CA ARG A 396 15.79 -20.49 13.62
C ARG A 396 15.53 -19.02 13.93
N LEU A 397 14.57 -18.42 13.23
CA LEU A 397 14.17 -17.04 13.41
C LEU A 397 12.69 -16.97 13.79
N ALA A 398 12.38 -16.26 14.87
CA ALA A 398 11.02 -15.94 15.26
C ALA A 398 10.88 -14.42 15.43
N VAL A 399 9.85 -13.85 14.82
CA VAL A 399 9.47 -12.44 14.97
C VAL A 399 8.07 -12.40 15.57
N ILE A 400 7.91 -11.75 16.72
CA ILE A 400 6.65 -11.64 17.43
C ILE A 400 6.30 -10.17 17.54
N THR A 401 5.09 -9.79 17.18
CA THR A 401 4.64 -8.41 17.30
C THR A 401 3.77 -8.21 18.54
N GLU A 402 3.59 -6.98 18.93
CA GLU A 402 2.69 -6.61 20.03
C GLU A 402 1.26 -7.14 19.80
N ARG A 403 0.88 -7.33 18.54
CA ARG A 403 -0.42 -7.86 18.14
C ARG A 403 -0.65 -9.31 18.59
N GLU A 404 0.35 -10.17 18.46
CA GLU A 404 0.29 -11.54 18.95
C GLU A 404 0.30 -11.57 20.49
N ILE A 405 1.10 -10.69 21.12
CA ILE A 405 1.22 -10.64 22.59
C ILE A 405 -0.08 -10.18 23.23
N LYS A 406 -0.66 -9.06 22.77
CA LYS A 406 -1.86 -8.44 23.36
C LYS A 406 -3.17 -8.99 22.80
N GLY A 407 -3.11 -9.74 21.70
CA GLY A 407 -4.26 -10.10 20.88
C GLY A 407 -4.70 -8.95 19.98
N ARG A 408 -5.57 -9.25 19.00
CA ARG A 408 -6.17 -8.21 18.15
C ARG A 408 -6.95 -7.25 19.02
N LEU A 409 -6.39 -6.10 19.35
CA LEU A 409 -7.21 -4.92 19.62
C LEU A 409 -7.92 -4.65 18.29
N LYS A 410 -9.23 -4.88 18.23
CA LYS A 410 -10.05 -4.37 17.12
C LYS A 410 -9.73 -2.89 17.06
N LEU A 411 -8.93 -2.47 16.07
CA LEU A 411 -8.76 -1.07 15.75
C LEU A 411 -10.15 -0.53 15.39
N GLN A 412 -10.80 0.07 16.39
CA GLN A 412 -11.95 0.91 16.13
C GLN A 412 -11.42 2.05 15.26
N ARG A 413 -11.77 2.05 13.98
CA ARG A 413 -11.74 3.29 13.21
C ARG A 413 -12.45 4.32 14.06
N ARG A 414 -11.69 5.28 14.60
CA ARG A 414 -12.22 6.50 15.19
C ARG A 414 -12.85 7.33 14.07
N GLY A 415 -14.01 6.84 13.55
CA GLY A 415 -14.99 7.75 13.01
C GLY A 415 -15.51 8.55 14.19
N ARG A 416 -15.64 9.87 14.06
CA ARG A 416 -16.42 10.73 14.93
C ARG A 416 -17.86 10.20 14.99
N ALA A 417 -18.10 9.21 15.83
CA ALA A 417 -19.43 8.77 16.18
C ALA A 417 -19.64 9.14 17.63
N GLY A 418 -20.62 9.99 17.87
CA GLY A 418 -21.18 10.20 19.18
C GLY A 418 -21.52 8.87 19.85
N GLN A 419 -21.61 8.89 21.14
CA GLN A 419 -21.81 7.79 22.08
C GLN A 419 -22.80 6.71 21.56
N ALA A 420 -22.28 5.69 20.87
CA ALA A 420 -23.05 4.51 20.49
C ALA A 420 -22.51 3.29 21.25
N ARG A 421 -23.36 2.61 21.98
CA ARG A 421 -23.02 1.37 22.70
C ARG A 421 -23.19 0.18 21.77
N ARG A 422 -22.17 -0.67 21.66
CA ARG A 422 -22.25 -1.90 20.86
C ARG A 422 -23.24 -2.87 21.46
N ILE A 423 -24.07 -3.45 20.62
CA ILE A 423 -25.00 -4.50 20.99
C ILE A 423 -24.19 -5.82 21.09
N ALA A 424 -24.15 -6.38 22.28
CA ALA A 424 -23.48 -7.65 22.52
C ALA A 424 -24.41 -8.85 22.24
N ASP A 425 -25.72 -8.64 22.40
CA ASP A 425 -26.77 -9.62 22.14
C ASP A 425 -28.00 -8.89 21.57
N TYR A 426 -28.70 -9.53 20.64
CA TYR A 426 -29.92 -8.98 20.02
C TYR A 426 -31.08 -8.81 21.00
N SER A 427 -31.06 -9.49 22.16
CA SER A 427 -32.04 -9.32 23.24
C SER A 427 -32.04 -7.91 23.86
N GLU A 428 -31.01 -7.09 23.62
CA GLU A 428 -30.92 -5.71 24.08
C GLU A 428 -31.71 -4.71 23.21
N LEU A 429 -32.15 -5.12 21.98
CA LEU A 429 -32.90 -4.26 21.07
C LEU A 429 -34.40 -4.43 21.24
N LYS A 430 -35.10 -3.32 21.40
CA LYS A 430 -36.57 -3.28 21.37
C LYS A 430 -37.05 -2.63 20.08
N ALA A 431 -38.14 -3.15 19.53
CA ALA A 431 -38.77 -2.52 18.38
C ALA A 431 -39.11 -1.05 18.70
N GLY A 432 -38.62 -0.15 17.83
CA GLY A 432 -38.70 1.29 18.05
C GLY A 432 -37.38 1.96 18.46
N ASP A 433 -36.37 1.20 18.87
CA ASP A 433 -35.05 1.75 19.18
C ASP A 433 -34.35 2.31 17.93
N PHE A 434 -33.62 3.39 18.09
CA PHE A 434 -32.72 3.85 17.04
C PHE A 434 -31.41 3.05 17.06
N VAL A 435 -30.99 2.61 15.87
CA VAL A 435 -29.76 1.85 15.68
C VAL A 435 -28.90 2.51 14.62
N VAL A 436 -27.60 2.37 14.75
CA VAL A 436 -26.61 2.84 13.76
C VAL A 436 -26.06 1.63 13.02
N HIS A 437 -26.29 1.56 11.71
CA HIS A 437 -25.65 0.59 10.84
C HIS A 437 -24.31 1.16 10.36
N VAL A 438 -23.23 0.36 10.41
CA VAL A 438 -21.88 0.82 10.08
C VAL A 438 -21.72 1.42 8.67
N ALA A 439 -22.54 0.98 7.69
CA ALA A 439 -22.50 1.46 6.31
C ALA A 439 -23.68 2.38 5.94
N HIS A 440 -24.83 2.27 6.62
CA HIS A 440 -26.07 2.93 6.21
C HIS A 440 -26.54 4.03 7.17
N GLY A 441 -25.81 4.24 8.28
CA GLY A 441 -26.12 5.32 9.25
C GLY A 441 -27.29 4.97 10.19
N ILE A 442 -28.00 6.00 10.69
CA ILE A 442 -29.01 5.88 11.74
C ILE A 442 -30.35 5.49 11.13
N GLY A 443 -30.95 4.41 11.63
CA GLY A 443 -32.29 3.94 11.29
C GLY A 443 -33.07 3.49 12.54
N LYS A 444 -34.35 3.19 12.38
CA LYS A 444 -35.23 2.72 13.45
C LYS A 444 -35.41 1.20 13.33
N TYR A 445 -35.07 0.48 14.39
CA TYR A 445 -35.25 -0.97 14.47
C TYR A 445 -36.73 -1.32 14.61
N MET A 446 -37.24 -2.15 13.71
CA MET A 446 -38.64 -2.51 13.65
C MET A 446 -38.94 -3.92 14.19
N GLY A 447 -37.90 -4.74 14.39
CA GLY A 447 -38.05 -6.14 14.84
C GLY A 447 -37.27 -7.11 13.98
N VAL A 448 -37.44 -8.40 14.22
CA VAL A 448 -36.90 -9.48 13.40
C VAL A 448 -38.01 -9.97 12.46
N GLU A 449 -37.68 -10.10 11.18
CA GLU A 449 -38.56 -10.69 10.15
C GLU A 449 -37.89 -11.89 9.52
N THR A 450 -38.62 -12.99 9.42
CA THR A 450 -38.17 -14.20 8.71
C THR A 450 -38.48 -14.05 7.23
N ILE A 451 -37.45 -14.02 6.38
CA ILE A 451 -37.57 -13.89 4.92
C ILE A 451 -37.19 -15.22 4.27
N GLU A 452 -38.02 -15.68 3.36
CA GLU A 452 -37.72 -16.85 2.52
C GLU A 452 -37.03 -16.39 1.24
N LEU A 453 -35.79 -16.84 1.06
CA LEU A 453 -34.98 -16.62 -0.15
C LEU A 453 -34.56 -17.99 -0.70
N ASN A 454 -34.98 -18.31 -1.92
CA ASN A 454 -34.65 -19.57 -2.60
C ASN A 454 -34.93 -20.84 -1.78
N GLY A 455 -36.09 -20.87 -1.05
CA GLY A 455 -36.50 -21.99 -0.22
C GLY A 455 -35.80 -22.13 1.13
N VAL A 456 -35.00 -21.15 1.51
CA VAL A 456 -34.32 -21.08 2.83
C VAL A 456 -34.89 -19.95 3.65
N HIS A 457 -35.43 -20.29 4.83
CA HIS A 457 -35.93 -19.31 5.79
C HIS A 457 -34.76 -18.78 6.62
N ARG A 458 -34.57 -17.44 6.64
CA ARG A 458 -33.58 -16.76 7.48
C ARG A 458 -34.21 -15.57 8.19
N ASP A 459 -33.73 -15.33 9.40
CA ASP A 459 -34.13 -14.19 10.23
C ASP A 459 -33.26 -12.97 9.96
N TYR A 460 -33.91 -11.82 9.78
CA TYR A 460 -33.27 -10.54 9.52
C TYR A 460 -33.78 -9.49 10.49
N PHE A 461 -32.88 -8.60 10.92
CA PHE A 461 -33.26 -7.36 11.58
C PHE A 461 -33.83 -6.41 10.54
N HIS A 462 -35.08 -5.99 10.74
CA HIS A 462 -35.70 -4.97 9.90
C HIS A 462 -35.40 -3.58 10.46
N ILE A 463 -34.75 -2.74 9.65
CA ILE A 463 -34.41 -1.36 9.99
C ILE A 463 -35.05 -0.43 8.96
N ARG A 464 -35.76 0.60 9.45
CA ARG A 464 -36.43 1.60 8.63
C ARG A 464 -35.71 2.95 8.72
N TYR A 465 -35.46 3.57 7.58
CA TYR A 465 -34.86 4.89 7.44
C TYR A 465 -35.88 6.00 7.16
N ALA A 466 -35.45 7.25 7.16
CA ALA A 466 -36.32 8.43 7.10
C ALA A 466 -37.16 8.56 5.80
N ALA A 467 -36.74 7.98 4.69
CA ALA A 467 -37.47 7.99 3.41
C ALA A 467 -38.34 6.74 3.20
N ASP A 468 -38.70 6.03 4.29
CA ASP A 468 -39.41 4.75 4.28
C ASP A 468 -38.59 3.59 3.65
N ASP A 469 -37.31 3.81 3.41
CA ASP A 469 -36.38 2.79 2.95
C ASP A 469 -36.18 1.72 4.02
N LYS A 470 -36.14 0.46 3.59
CA LYS A 470 -36.00 -0.71 4.47
C LYS A 470 -34.68 -1.38 4.25
N LEU A 471 -33.97 -1.70 5.33
CA LEU A 471 -32.75 -2.50 5.31
C LEU A 471 -32.98 -3.78 6.12
N TYR A 472 -32.64 -4.91 5.54
CA TYR A 472 -32.67 -6.21 6.17
C TYR A 472 -31.24 -6.69 6.44
N VAL A 473 -30.87 -6.80 7.72
CA VAL A 473 -29.55 -7.25 8.15
C VAL A 473 -29.69 -8.67 8.71
N PRO A 474 -28.92 -9.66 8.20
CA PRO A 474 -28.95 -11.00 8.75
C PRO A 474 -28.67 -11.03 10.26
N THR A 475 -29.37 -11.85 11.04
CA THR A 475 -29.21 -11.89 12.51
C THR A 475 -27.82 -12.34 12.96
N ASP A 476 -27.10 -13.09 12.14
CA ASP A 476 -25.70 -13.47 12.35
C ASP A 476 -24.71 -12.30 12.16
N GLN A 477 -25.18 -11.18 11.60
CA GLN A 477 -24.39 -9.94 11.40
C GLN A 477 -24.76 -8.81 12.36
N VAL A 478 -25.26 -9.12 13.56
CA VAL A 478 -25.63 -8.16 14.61
C VAL A 478 -24.49 -7.17 14.93
N GLN A 479 -23.26 -7.55 14.72
CA GLN A 479 -22.08 -6.69 14.90
C GLN A 479 -22.04 -5.46 14.00
N LEU A 480 -22.82 -5.43 12.92
CA LEU A 480 -22.97 -4.28 12.05
C LEU A 480 -23.92 -3.21 12.62
N LEU A 481 -24.64 -3.55 13.69
CA LEU A 481 -25.61 -2.69 14.35
C LEU A 481 -25.08 -2.20 15.69
N GLN A 482 -25.41 -0.98 16.04
CA GLN A 482 -25.13 -0.37 17.35
C GLN A 482 -26.39 0.36 17.83
N LYS A 483 -26.71 0.22 19.11
CA LYS A 483 -27.83 0.99 19.69
C LYS A 483 -27.44 2.47 19.76
N TYR A 484 -28.28 3.33 19.19
CA TYR A 484 -28.11 4.78 19.30
C TYR A 484 -28.59 5.26 20.66
N ILE A 485 -27.70 5.83 21.45
CA ILE A 485 -28.00 6.48 22.72
C ILE A 485 -27.84 7.98 22.46
N GLY A 486 -28.92 8.64 22.07
CA GLY A 486 -28.98 10.10 21.98
C GLY A 486 -29.02 10.71 23.37
N SER A 487 -28.29 11.80 23.60
CA SER A 487 -28.57 12.70 24.74
C SER A 487 -29.89 13.41 24.47
N GLU A 488 -30.81 13.35 25.43
CA GLU A 488 -31.96 14.26 25.52
C GLU A 488 -31.51 15.71 25.52
#